data_99518223ccc68b561182be9bee427327
#
_entry.id   99518223ccc68b561182be9bee427327
#
_cell.length_a   1.000
_cell.length_b   1.000
_cell.length_c   1.000
_cell.angle_alpha   90.00
_cell.angle_beta   90.00
_cell.angle_gamma   90.00
#
_symmetry.space_group_name_H-M   'P 1'
#
loop_
_entity.id
_entity.type
_entity.pdbx_description
1 polymer ?
#
loop_
_entity_poly.entity_id
_entity_poly.type
_entity_poly.pdbx_seq_one_letter_code
_entity_poly.pdbx_strand_id
1 'polypeptide(L)'
;LTTFLLMFFIPQVVLYGLGAIATAVLHAKRSFVIPAIAPIGNTVVLVAFLLAFRASAGPDPGLDLDTTEKVLLGLGGTLGVVAFVAVPTIAVLVGGFRLVPRFSRTHEGLGSLLRLSGWASVQHASSAVLLGAAIIAGSAVEGGVVAYQVGWFFFLAPYGIIAQPIHTTILPELTLEHRRGDTRAFAHSLRWGLD
;
A
#
# COMPACT_ATOMS: atom_id res chain seq x y z
N LEU A 1 -23.38 1.07 -10.44
CA LEU A 1 -22.29 1.80 -9.81
C LEU A 1 -21.04 0.94 -9.62
N THR A 2 -21.13 -0.21 -8.93
CA THR A 2 -19.99 -1.08 -8.60
C THR A 2 -19.21 -1.52 -9.83
N THR A 3 -19.87 -2.06 -10.85
CA THR A 3 -19.21 -2.50 -12.08
C THR A 3 -18.49 -1.36 -12.80
N PHE A 4 -19.09 -0.18 -12.81
CA PHE A 4 -18.50 1.02 -13.42
C PHE A 4 -17.21 1.41 -12.69
N LEU A 5 -17.22 1.47 -11.36
CA LEU A 5 -16.04 1.80 -10.54
C LEU A 5 -14.94 0.74 -10.66
N LEU A 6 -15.30 -0.54 -10.75
CA LEU A 6 -14.32 -1.61 -10.95
C LEU A 6 -13.50 -1.43 -12.23
N MET A 7 -14.10 -0.91 -13.32
CA MET A 7 -13.37 -0.64 -14.57
C MET A 7 -12.24 0.39 -14.37
N PHE A 8 -12.41 1.32 -13.45
CA PHE A 8 -11.36 2.29 -13.09
C PHE A 8 -10.33 1.70 -12.13
N PHE A 9 -10.73 0.79 -11.26
CA PHE A 9 -9.86 0.31 -10.20
C PHE A 9 -9.02 -0.91 -10.60
N ILE A 10 -9.51 -1.79 -11.48
CA ILE A 10 -8.75 -2.96 -11.94
C ILE A 10 -7.39 -2.58 -12.56
N PRO A 11 -7.29 -1.56 -13.44
CA PRO A 11 -6.00 -1.17 -14.00
C PRO A 11 -4.99 -0.66 -12.96
N GLN A 12 -5.44 -0.23 -11.78
CA GLN A 12 -4.55 0.26 -10.71
C GLN A 12 -3.61 -0.83 -10.20
N VAL A 13 -3.96 -2.11 -10.33
CA VAL A 13 -3.10 -3.23 -9.95
C VAL A 13 -1.75 -3.15 -10.67
N VAL A 14 -1.76 -2.80 -11.96
CA VAL A 14 -0.53 -2.62 -12.76
C VAL A 14 0.25 -1.41 -12.26
N LEU A 15 -0.44 -0.32 -11.95
CA LEU A 15 0.20 0.89 -11.40
C LEU A 15 0.87 0.61 -10.07
N TYR A 16 0.19 -0.08 -9.15
CA TYR A 16 0.80 -0.48 -7.88
C TYR A 16 2.04 -1.36 -8.07
N GLY A 17 2.02 -2.28 -9.04
CA GLY A 17 3.18 -3.09 -9.39
C GLY A 17 4.38 -2.24 -9.84
N LEU A 18 4.15 -1.25 -10.70
CA LEU A 18 5.18 -0.30 -11.13
C LEU A 18 5.71 0.54 -9.96
N GLY A 19 4.81 1.06 -9.12
CA GLY A 19 5.18 1.82 -7.92
C GLY A 19 6.02 1.00 -6.94
N ALA A 20 5.68 -0.27 -6.75
CA ALA A 20 6.44 -1.19 -5.89
C ALA A 20 7.87 -1.40 -6.41
N ILE A 21 8.04 -1.59 -7.74
CA ILE A 21 9.36 -1.72 -8.36
C ILE A 21 10.17 -0.43 -8.16
N ALA A 22 9.59 0.74 -8.45
CA ALA A 22 10.26 2.03 -8.28
C ALA A 22 10.67 2.26 -6.82
N THR A 23 9.79 1.97 -5.88
CA THR A 23 10.06 2.04 -4.44
C THR A 23 11.20 1.10 -4.03
N ALA A 24 11.20 -0.15 -4.51
CA ALA A 24 12.27 -1.11 -4.23
C ALA A 24 13.63 -0.62 -4.74
N VAL A 25 13.69 -0.01 -5.93
CA VAL A 25 14.91 0.59 -6.47
C VAL A 25 15.40 1.75 -5.58
N LEU A 26 14.51 2.63 -5.13
CA LEU A 26 14.86 3.73 -4.24
C LEU A 26 15.35 3.23 -2.88
N HIS A 27 14.70 2.23 -2.29
CA HIS A 27 15.14 1.60 -1.04
C HIS A 27 16.52 0.94 -1.17
N ALA A 28 16.78 0.25 -2.29
CA ALA A 28 18.11 -0.31 -2.58
C ALA A 28 19.20 0.77 -2.66
N LYS A 29 18.82 2.01 -3.00
CA LYS A 29 19.69 3.20 -3.02
C LYS A 29 19.68 3.99 -1.71
N ARG A 30 19.06 3.46 -0.66
CA ARG A 30 18.89 4.12 0.65
C ARG A 30 18.13 5.47 0.58
N SER A 31 17.31 5.65 -0.46
CA SER A 31 16.42 6.82 -0.59
C SER A 31 15.04 6.45 -0.06
N PHE A 32 14.78 6.76 1.20
CA PHE A 32 13.53 6.39 1.89
C PHE A 32 12.51 7.54 1.91
N VAL A 33 12.99 8.78 1.82
CA VAL A 33 12.12 9.98 1.93
C VAL A 33 11.13 10.05 0.77
N ILE A 34 11.59 9.81 -0.45
CA ILE A 34 10.74 9.93 -1.65
C ILE A 34 9.56 8.96 -1.62
N PRO A 35 9.75 7.65 -1.38
CA PRO A 35 8.62 6.74 -1.18
C PRO A 35 7.72 7.13 -0.01
N ALA A 36 8.27 7.69 1.06
CA ALA A 36 7.50 8.08 2.24
C ALA A 36 6.55 9.25 1.99
N ILE A 37 6.87 10.16 1.07
CA ILE A 37 5.97 11.28 0.70
C ILE A 37 4.98 10.92 -0.42
N ALA A 38 5.16 9.81 -1.13
CA ALA A 38 4.29 9.41 -2.22
C ALA A 38 2.79 9.32 -1.84
N PRO A 39 2.40 8.83 -0.64
CA PRO A 39 1.00 8.82 -0.22
C PRO A 39 0.35 10.21 -0.15
N ILE A 40 1.13 11.27 0.08
CA ILE A 40 0.63 12.64 0.11
C ILE A 40 0.06 13.03 -1.25
N GLY A 41 0.75 12.67 -2.34
CA GLY A 41 0.27 12.91 -3.71
C GLY A 41 -1.08 12.24 -3.97
N ASN A 42 -1.24 10.98 -3.54
CA ASN A 42 -2.52 10.29 -3.62
C ASN A 42 -3.62 11.03 -2.85
N THR A 43 -3.34 11.39 -1.60
CA THR A 43 -4.32 12.05 -0.74
C THR A 43 -4.77 13.39 -1.31
N VAL A 44 -3.84 14.22 -1.78
CA VAL A 44 -4.15 15.54 -2.38
C VAL A 44 -5.06 15.39 -3.59
N VAL A 45 -4.74 14.47 -4.50
CA VAL A 45 -5.56 14.24 -5.70
C VAL A 45 -6.93 13.70 -5.32
N LEU A 46 -6.98 12.69 -4.42
CA LEU A 46 -8.24 12.11 -3.98
C LEU A 46 -9.16 13.16 -3.32
N VAL A 47 -8.61 13.98 -2.42
CA VAL A 47 -9.37 15.05 -1.75
C VAL A 47 -9.88 16.07 -2.76
N ALA A 48 -9.07 16.49 -3.74
CA ALA A 48 -9.50 17.42 -4.78
C ALA A 48 -10.69 16.86 -5.57
N PHE A 49 -10.65 15.58 -5.96
CA PHE A 49 -11.76 14.94 -6.68
C PHE A 49 -13.00 14.74 -5.80
N LEU A 50 -12.83 14.44 -4.50
CA LEU A 50 -13.96 14.35 -3.57
C LEU A 50 -14.61 15.71 -3.34
N LEU A 51 -13.85 16.80 -3.30
CA LEU A 51 -14.39 18.15 -3.22
C LEU A 51 -15.14 18.52 -4.50
N ALA A 52 -14.62 18.17 -5.67
CA ALA A 52 -15.30 18.36 -6.95
C ALA A 52 -16.61 17.53 -7.01
N PHE A 53 -16.56 16.27 -6.55
CA PHE A 53 -17.75 15.42 -6.43
C PHE A 53 -18.80 16.04 -5.50
N ARG A 54 -18.41 16.52 -4.32
CA ARG A 54 -19.32 17.19 -3.38
C ARG A 54 -19.94 18.45 -4.00
N ALA A 55 -19.18 19.20 -4.79
CA ALA A 55 -19.69 20.39 -5.46
C ALA A 55 -20.72 20.05 -6.56
N SER A 56 -20.59 18.90 -7.21
CA SER A 56 -21.52 18.41 -8.23
C SER A 56 -22.76 17.72 -7.63
N ALA A 57 -22.53 16.80 -6.69
CA ALA A 57 -23.57 15.92 -6.14
C ALA A 57 -24.32 16.51 -4.92
N GLY A 58 -23.80 17.60 -4.36
CA GLY A 58 -24.37 18.21 -3.16
C GLY A 58 -23.95 17.53 -1.85
N PRO A 59 -24.54 17.95 -0.71
CA PRO A 59 -24.13 17.48 0.61
C PRO A 59 -24.61 16.07 0.96
N ASP A 60 -25.64 15.58 0.30
CA ASP A 60 -26.29 14.30 0.64
C ASP A 60 -26.63 13.50 -0.63
N PRO A 61 -25.60 13.06 -1.38
CA PRO A 61 -25.81 12.32 -2.62
C PRO A 61 -26.35 10.94 -2.32
N GLY A 62 -27.49 10.58 -2.92
CA GLY A 62 -28.03 9.24 -2.89
C GLY A 62 -27.16 8.24 -3.66
N LEU A 63 -27.65 7.02 -3.87
CA LEU A 63 -26.96 6.00 -4.67
C LEU A 63 -27.16 6.17 -6.19
N ASP A 64 -28.14 6.99 -6.59
CA ASP A 64 -28.45 7.31 -7.99
C ASP A 64 -27.59 8.48 -8.49
N LEU A 65 -26.30 8.19 -8.64
CA LEU A 65 -25.33 9.17 -9.11
C LEU A 65 -25.45 9.40 -10.62
N ASP A 66 -25.24 10.62 -11.07
CA ASP A 66 -25.09 10.94 -12.48
C ASP A 66 -23.77 10.41 -13.05
N THR A 67 -23.67 10.39 -14.38
CA THR A 67 -22.47 9.91 -15.07
C THR A 67 -21.23 10.71 -14.69
N THR A 68 -21.36 12.04 -14.55
CA THR A 68 -20.26 12.92 -14.14
C THR A 68 -19.77 12.59 -12.74
N GLU A 69 -20.68 12.35 -11.82
CA GLU A 69 -20.40 12.00 -10.44
C GLU A 69 -19.66 10.65 -10.31
N LYS A 70 -20.13 9.65 -11.07
CA LYS A 70 -19.46 8.33 -11.17
C LYS A 70 -18.05 8.45 -11.72
N VAL A 71 -17.86 9.29 -12.75
CA VAL A 71 -16.55 9.55 -13.36
C VAL A 71 -15.63 10.26 -12.39
N LEU A 72 -16.11 11.26 -11.66
CA LEU A 72 -15.31 11.96 -10.64
C LEU A 72 -14.81 10.99 -9.55
N LEU A 73 -15.66 10.08 -9.07
CA LEU A 73 -15.26 9.08 -8.08
C LEU A 73 -14.24 8.08 -8.66
N GLY A 74 -14.48 7.55 -9.85
CA GLY A 74 -13.60 6.59 -10.51
C GLY A 74 -12.24 7.18 -10.87
N LEU A 75 -12.24 8.37 -11.48
CA LEU A 75 -11.01 9.09 -11.83
C LEU A 75 -10.25 9.56 -10.59
N GLY A 76 -10.93 10.07 -9.57
CA GLY A 76 -10.29 10.52 -8.34
C GLY A 76 -9.47 9.41 -7.68
N GLY A 77 -10.05 8.22 -7.55
CA GLY A 77 -9.33 7.05 -7.05
C GLY A 77 -8.15 6.65 -7.94
N THR A 78 -8.34 6.62 -9.25
CA THR A 78 -7.29 6.18 -10.18
C THR A 78 -6.18 7.21 -10.34
N LEU A 79 -6.49 8.48 -10.47
CA LEU A 79 -5.49 9.54 -10.58
C LEU A 79 -4.74 9.75 -9.26
N GLY A 80 -5.38 9.48 -8.11
CA GLY A 80 -4.69 9.40 -6.83
C GLY A 80 -3.60 8.33 -6.84
N VAL A 81 -3.89 7.12 -7.33
CA VAL A 81 -2.90 6.06 -7.49
C VAL A 81 -1.82 6.43 -8.51
N VAL A 82 -2.18 7.08 -9.61
CA VAL A 82 -1.20 7.60 -10.58
C VAL A 82 -0.24 8.58 -9.90
N ALA A 83 -0.75 9.52 -9.11
CA ALA A 83 0.09 10.47 -8.37
C ALA A 83 1.01 9.76 -7.36
N PHE A 84 0.49 8.77 -6.64
CA PHE A 84 1.27 7.93 -5.73
C PHE A 84 2.43 7.24 -6.44
N VAL A 85 2.19 6.63 -7.59
CA VAL A 85 3.19 5.87 -8.37
C VAL A 85 4.15 6.79 -9.12
N ALA A 86 3.67 7.95 -9.55
CA ALA A 86 4.48 8.92 -10.30
C ALA A 86 5.66 9.44 -9.45
N VAL A 87 5.45 9.73 -8.17
CA VAL A 87 6.50 10.26 -7.29
C VAL A 87 7.75 9.38 -7.26
N PRO A 88 7.70 8.10 -6.87
CA PRO A 88 8.88 7.24 -6.87
C PRO A 88 9.38 6.93 -8.28
N THR A 89 8.49 6.81 -9.27
CA THR A 89 8.89 6.51 -10.65
C THR A 89 9.69 7.65 -11.29
N ILE A 90 9.22 8.89 -11.14
CA ILE A 90 9.93 10.08 -11.62
C ILE A 90 11.29 10.19 -10.93
N ALA A 91 11.36 9.97 -9.62
CA ALA A 91 12.62 10.01 -8.89
C ALA A 91 13.64 8.96 -9.39
N VAL A 92 13.19 7.76 -9.72
CA VAL A 92 14.05 6.72 -10.32
C VAL A 92 14.56 7.17 -11.70
N LEU A 93 13.68 7.71 -12.55
CA LEU A 93 14.05 8.16 -13.89
C LEU A 93 15.00 9.36 -13.87
N VAL A 94 14.72 10.37 -13.04
CA VAL A 94 15.57 11.56 -12.85
C VAL A 94 16.92 11.16 -12.23
N GLY A 95 16.93 10.15 -11.37
CA GLY A 95 18.15 9.56 -10.81
C GLY A 95 19.01 8.80 -11.82
N GLY A 96 18.67 8.83 -13.11
CA GLY A 96 19.43 8.21 -14.20
C GLY A 96 19.26 6.70 -14.33
N PHE A 97 18.30 6.12 -13.60
CA PHE A 97 18.02 4.67 -13.69
C PHE A 97 17.09 4.38 -14.87
N ARG A 98 17.59 3.55 -15.78
CA ARG A 98 16.75 3.01 -16.86
C ARG A 98 16.11 1.72 -16.39
N LEU A 99 14.80 1.74 -16.17
CA LEU A 99 14.00 0.55 -15.93
C LEU A 99 13.80 -0.18 -17.25
N VAL A 100 14.74 -1.08 -17.57
CA VAL A 100 14.64 -1.92 -18.77
C VAL A 100 14.13 -3.29 -18.32
N PRO A 101 12.90 -3.68 -18.67
CA PRO A 101 12.41 -5.01 -18.36
C PRO A 101 13.26 -6.07 -19.08
N ARG A 102 13.91 -6.92 -18.31
CA ARG A 102 14.65 -8.08 -18.84
C ARG A 102 14.06 -9.34 -18.27
N PHE A 103 13.60 -10.21 -19.14
CA PHE A 103 13.11 -11.52 -18.75
C PHE A 103 14.28 -12.50 -18.68
N SER A 104 14.65 -12.92 -17.48
CA SER A 104 15.66 -13.97 -17.27
C SER A 104 15.08 -15.05 -16.35
N ARG A 105 14.96 -16.27 -16.86
CA ARG A 105 14.52 -17.43 -16.08
C ARG A 105 15.65 -18.08 -15.26
N THR A 106 16.89 -17.71 -15.52
CA THR A 106 18.10 -18.35 -14.95
C THR A 106 18.81 -17.45 -13.93
N HIS A 107 18.18 -16.34 -13.49
CA HIS A 107 18.80 -15.45 -12.52
C HIS A 107 18.88 -16.14 -11.15
N GLU A 108 20.07 -16.20 -10.55
CA GLU A 108 20.34 -16.90 -9.29
C GLU A 108 19.44 -16.49 -8.11
N GLY A 109 18.97 -15.24 -8.10
CA GLY A 109 18.05 -14.72 -7.07
C GLY A 109 16.58 -15.09 -7.27
N LEU A 110 16.18 -15.65 -8.44
CA LEU A 110 14.77 -15.86 -8.77
C LEU A 110 14.10 -16.88 -7.84
N GLY A 111 14.78 -17.95 -7.49
CA GLY A 111 14.24 -18.97 -6.58
C GLY A 111 13.99 -18.41 -5.18
N SER A 112 14.89 -17.59 -4.66
CA SER A 112 14.72 -16.93 -3.36
C SER A 112 13.57 -15.91 -3.40
N LEU A 113 13.47 -15.15 -4.49
CA LEU A 113 12.39 -14.19 -4.70
C LEU A 113 11.03 -14.88 -4.74
N LEU A 114 10.89 -15.95 -5.53
CA LEU A 114 9.64 -16.71 -5.63
C LEU A 114 9.21 -17.32 -4.29
N ARG A 115 10.16 -17.85 -3.52
CA ARG A 115 9.86 -18.40 -2.19
C ARG A 115 9.39 -17.32 -1.23
N LEU A 116 10.05 -16.15 -1.19
CA LEU A 116 9.65 -15.02 -0.34
C LEU A 116 8.30 -14.47 -0.78
N SER A 117 8.08 -14.30 -2.08
CA SER A 117 6.80 -13.85 -2.63
C SER A 117 5.69 -14.84 -2.35
N GLY A 118 5.97 -16.15 -2.39
CA GLY A 118 5.00 -17.19 -2.01
C GLY A 118 4.52 -17.03 -0.57
N TRP A 119 5.43 -16.89 0.39
CA TRP A 119 5.08 -16.65 1.79
C TRP A 119 4.33 -15.33 2.00
N ALA A 120 4.75 -14.25 1.36
CA ALA A 120 4.05 -12.98 1.39
C ALA A 120 2.63 -13.11 0.81
N SER A 121 2.45 -13.87 -0.26
CA SER A 121 1.14 -14.13 -0.85
C SER A 121 0.22 -14.90 0.09
N VAL A 122 0.74 -15.91 0.80
CA VAL A 122 -0.03 -16.65 1.83
C VAL A 122 -0.46 -15.71 2.95
N GLN A 123 0.42 -14.84 3.43
CA GLN A 123 0.10 -13.86 4.46
C GLN A 123 -1.01 -12.90 3.99
N HIS A 124 -0.90 -12.35 2.79
CA HIS A 124 -1.92 -11.45 2.23
C HIS A 124 -3.25 -12.17 1.98
N ALA A 125 -3.23 -13.41 1.50
CA ALA A 125 -4.44 -14.21 1.32
C ALA A 125 -5.13 -14.46 2.67
N SER A 126 -4.39 -14.80 3.71
CA SER A 126 -4.93 -14.98 5.07
C SER A 126 -5.57 -13.70 5.60
N SER A 127 -4.93 -12.55 5.40
CA SER A 127 -5.48 -11.24 5.78
C SER A 127 -6.75 -10.91 5.00
N ALA A 128 -6.80 -11.24 3.71
CA ALA A 128 -7.99 -11.05 2.87
C ALA A 128 -9.16 -11.94 3.32
N VAL A 129 -8.89 -13.19 3.71
CA VAL A 129 -9.90 -14.10 4.27
C VAL A 129 -10.46 -13.55 5.59
N LEU A 130 -9.59 -13.07 6.49
CA LEU A 130 -10.02 -12.45 7.75
C LEU A 130 -10.88 -11.21 7.51
N LEU A 131 -10.47 -10.34 6.58
CA LEU A 131 -11.26 -9.16 6.20
C LEU A 131 -12.61 -9.58 5.61
N GLY A 132 -12.62 -10.56 4.71
CA GLY A 132 -13.86 -11.10 4.14
C GLY A 132 -14.81 -11.63 5.20
N ALA A 133 -14.29 -12.42 6.15
CA ALA A 133 -15.08 -12.92 7.27
C ALA A 133 -15.63 -11.78 8.14
N ALA A 134 -14.84 -10.75 8.41
CA ALA A 134 -15.27 -9.58 9.17
C ALA A 134 -16.37 -8.78 8.44
N ILE A 135 -16.27 -8.63 7.12
CA ILE A 135 -17.30 -7.98 6.30
C ILE A 135 -18.59 -8.80 6.30
N ILE A 136 -18.50 -10.13 6.14
CA ILE A 136 -19.69 -11.01 6.18
C ILE A 136 -20.38 -10.92 7.55
N ALA A 137 -19.62 -11.03 8.64
CA ALA A 137 -20.16 -10.89 9.98
C ALA A 137 -20.75 -9.49 10.24
N GLY A 138 -20.04 -8.45 9.81
CA GLY A 138 -20.50 -7.07 9.95
C GLY A 138 -21.74 -6.75 9.12
N SER A 139 -21.94 -7.40 7.97
CA SER A 139 -23.12 -7.19 7.13
C SER A 139 -24.43 -7.70 7.74
N ALA A 140 -24.35 -8.54 8.77
CA ALA A 140 -25.51 -9.01 9.52
C ALA A 140 -26.14 -7.91 10.43
N VAL A 141 -25.43 -6.80 10.64
CA VAL A 141 -25.89 -5.69 11.49
C VAL A 141 -25.84 -4.40 10.66
N GLU A 142 -26.89 -3.58 10.77
CA GLU A 142 -26.91 -2.27 10.10
C GLU A 142 -25.73 -1.39 10.57
N GLY A 143 -24.96 -0.86 9.62
CA GLY A 143 -23.76 -0.09 9.93
C GLY A 143 -22.55 -0.90 10.42
N GLY A 144 -22.66 -2.23 10.60
CA GLY A 144 -21.63 -3.06 11.20
C GLY A 144 -20.33 -3.08 10.41
N VAL A 145 -20.39 -3.07 9.07
CA VAL A 145 -19.18 -3.00 8.21
C VAL A 145 -18.45 -1.67 8.41
N VAL A 146 -19.19 -0.57 8.50
CA VAL A 146 -18.61 0.77 8.73
C VAL A 146 -18.00 0.85 10.13
N ALA A 147 -18.69 0.35 11.14
CA ALA A 147 -18.19 0.31 12.51
C ALA A 147 -16.88 -0.51 12.60
N TYR A 148 -16.81 -1.67 11.94
CA TYR A 148 -15.61 -2.46 11.84
C TYR A 148 -14.46 -1.69 11.18
N GLN A 149 -14.72 -1.01 10.05
CA GLN A 149 -13.69 -0.24 9.34
C GLN A 149 -13.16 0.92 10.20
N VAL A 150 -14.05 1.65 10.87
CA VAL A 150 -13.64 2.74 11.76
C VAL A 150 -12.78 2.20 12.91
N GLY A 151 -13.21 1.13 13.57
CA GLY A 151 -12.42 0.46 14.62
C GLY A 151 -11.04 -0.01 14.10
N TRP A 152 -11.00 -0.56 12.89
CA TRP A 152 -9.75 -0.97 12.25
C TRP A 152 -8.78 0.21 12.00
N PHE A 153 -9.29 1.35 11.53
CA PHE A 153 -8.46 2.56 11.35
C PHE A 153 -7.92 3.08 12.69
N PHE A 154 -8.73 3.09 13.75
CA PHE A 154 -8.26 3.45 15.08
C PHE A 154 -7.19 2.51 15.61
N PHE A 155 -7.26 1.23 15.30
CA PHE A 155 -6.22 0.26 15.64
C PHE A 155 -4.95 0.48 14.80
N LEU A 156 -5.08 0.74 13.49
CA LEU A 156 -3.94 0.94 12.59
C LEU A 156 -3.17 2.24 12.86
N ALA A 157 -3.82 3.29 13.36
CA ALA A 157 -3.16 4.57 13.58
C ALA A 157 -1.99 4.49 14.57
N PRO A 158 -2.14 3.98 15.82
CA PRO A 158 -1.01 3.80 16.73
C PRO A 158 -0.02 2.76 16.22
N TYR A 159 -0.47 1.69 15.55
CA TYR A 159 0.42 0.71 14.94
C TYR A 159 1.32 1.37 13.87
N GLY A 160 0.75 2.15 12.97
CA GLY A 160 1.50 2.83 11.90
C GLY A 160 2.45 3.91 12.40
N ILE A 161 2.07 4.63 13.47
CA ILE A 161 2.88 5.73 14.01
C ILE A 161 4.01 5.22 14.92
N ILE A 162 3.78 4.19 15.72
CA ILE A 162 4.71 3.71 16.74
C ILE A 162 5.39 2.41 16.30
N ALA A 163 4.62 1.36 16.07
CA ALA A 163 5.16 0.02 15.86
C ALA A 163 5.85 -0.14 14.49
N GLN A 164 5.30 0.46 13.45
CA GLN A 164 5.85 0.33 12.10
C GLN A 164 7.25 0.94 11.93
N PRO A 165 7.56 2.15 12.41
CA PRO A 165 8.92 2.71 12.38
C PRO A 165 9.92 1.85 13.17
N ILE A 166 9.54 1.38 14.36
CA ILE A 166 10.39 0.51 15.18
C ILE A 166 10.70 -0.78 14.41
N HIS A 167 9.68 -1.45 13.90
CA HIS A 167 9.82 -2.69 13.15
C HIS A 167 10.70 -2.53 11.91
N THR A 168 10.51 -1.46 11.13
CA THR A 168 11.30 -1.22 9.92
C THR A 168 12.76 -0.86 10.21
N THR A 169 13.06 -0.29 11.36
CA THR A 169 14.41 0.09 11.77
C THR A 169 15.18 -1.11 12.34
N ILE A 170 14.54 -1.93 13.14
CA ILE A 170 15.20 -3.02 13.88
C ILE A 170 15.33 -4.29 13.03
N LEU A 171 14.36 -4.58 12.17
CA LEU A 171 14.33 -5.82 11.38
C LEU A 171 15.58 -6.06 10.52
N PRO A 172 16.17 -5.04 9.85
CA PRO A 172 17.43 -5.24 9.10
C PRO A 172 18.61 -5.61 9.99
N GLU A 173 18.71 -5.01 11.19
CA GLU A 173 19.78 -5.32 12.16
C GLU A 173 19.64 -6.74 12.70
N LEU A 174 18.46 -7.12 13.17
CA LEU A 174 18.17 -8.47 13.62
C LEU A 174 18.48 -9.53 12.54
N THR A 175 18.16 -9.22 11.28
CA THR A 175 18.45 -10.11 10.15
C THR A 175 19.96 -10.28 9.94
N LEU A 176 20.73 -9.19 10.07
CA LEU A 176 22.17 -9.21 9.92
C LEU A 176 22.85 -9.99 11.04
N GLU A 177 22.45 -9.75 12.29
CA GLU A 177 22.96 -10.43 13.48
C GLU A 177 22.63 -11.92 13.46
N HIS A 178 21.43 -12.28 13.06
CA HIS A 178 21.04 -13.67 12.84
C HIS A 178 21.92 -14.38 11.79
N ARG A 179 22.19 -13.70 10.66
CA ARG A 179 23.08 -14.24 9.61
C ARG A 179 24.53 -14.40 10.08
N ARG A 180 24.98 -13.57 11.02
CA ARG A 180 26.31 -13.65 11.62
C ARG A 180 26.42 -14.69 12.73
N GLY A 181 25.31 -15.26 13.18
CA GLY A 181 25.22 -16.18 14.31
C GLY A 181 25.48 -15.51 15.65
N ASP A 182 25.46 -14.17 15.72
CA ASP A 182 25.65 -13.44 16.98
C ASP A 182 24.34 -13.34 17.77
N THR A 183 24.11 -14.39 18.55
CA THR A 183 22.91 -14.50 19.40
C THR A 183 22.86 -13.47 20.51
N ARG A 184 24.03 -12.93 20.97
CA ARG A 184 24.04 -11.91 22.02
C ARG A 184 23.63 -10.55 21.47
N ALA A 185 24.20 -10.14 20.32
CA ALA A 185 23.78 -8.92 19.63
C ALA A 185 22.29 -9.00 19.27
N PHE A 186 21.84 -10.11 18.69
CA PHE A 186 20.42 -10.33 18.37
C PHE A 186 19.49 -10.14 19.59
N ALA A 187 19.84 -10.74 20.74
CA ALA A 187 19.04 -10.59 21.95
C ALA A 187 19.05 -9.15 22.49
N HIS A 188 20.17 -8.43 22.33
CA HIS A 188 20.29 -7.02 22.73
C HIS A 188 19.42 -6.12 21.86
N SER A 189 19.54 -6.25 20.53
CA SER A 189 18.75 -5.46 19.55
C SER A 189 17.25 -5.73 19.68
N LEU A 190 16.87 -7.00 19.94
CA LEU A 190 15.48 -7.37 20.17
C LEU A 190 14.91 -6.72 21.43
N ARG A 191 15.66 -6.73 22.54
CA ARG A 191 15.24 -6.06 23.79
C ARG A 191 15.08 -4.56 23.60
N TRP A 192 16.03 -3.93 22.95
CA TRP A 192 15.98 -2.48 22.69
C TRP A 192 14.77 -2.08 21.83
N GLY A 193 14.28 -2.98 20.99
CA GLY A 193 13.09 -2.72 20.19
C GLY A 193 11.77 -3.00 20.90
N LEU A 194 11.80 -3.67 22.07
CA LEU A 194 10.61 -3.99 22.86
C LEU A 194 10.42 -3.06 24.07
N ASP A 195 11.49 -2.38 24.52
CA ASP A 195 11.51 -1.38 25.60
C ASP A 195 11.20 0.02 25.05
#